data_8d0e2fae90f2013c8af1caeef07b4a9b
#
_entry.id   8d0e2fae90f2013c8af1caeef07b4a9b
#
_cell.length_a   1.000
_cell.length_b   1.000
_cell.length_c   1.000
_cell.angle_alpha   90.00
_cell.angle_beta   90.00
_cell.angle_gamma   90.00
#
_symmetry.space_group_name_H-M   'P 1'
#
loop_
_entity.id
_entity.type
_entity.pdbx_description
1 polymer ?
#
loop_
_entity_poly.entity_id
_entity_poly.type
_entity_poly.pdbx_seq_one_letter_code
_entity_poly.pdbx_strand_id
1 'polypeptide(L)'
;MTTIVNVLAVLGGLLATPHLCRIASFVWLYFLRPSSIRQYLHGPQDSTYAVVTGATDGIGKATAAELLRNGFNVILHGRNETKMKKVVEELRARVPERKDADVRYFIADASAGGQDFAKLVEPYRDLHVTLVYHNVGGGDMSGQRLDERTEENIHSLVNLNALFPLFLNRALLPQLRRSAKSGPVLVNFVGSVAGDIAPPRLAVYAAGKGFLESLTRGLDNDEQFFDGPTGVRYCYLAVAAVHSDNHEAPIATSFTTPTCERFAKCILDRAGCGRRRVAPYWVHGMMQYFIREVAGDGVVDKASAEQMQGLITQAKKGI
;
A
#
# COMPACT_ATOMS: atom_id res chain seq x y z
N MET A 1 -9.24 -35.20 -40.64
CA MET A 1 -9.63 -33.77 -40.42
C MET A 1 -10.31 -33.57 -39.07
N THR A 2 -11.34 -34.29 -38.72
CA THR A 2 -12.12 -34.12 -37.45
C THR A 2 -11.25 -34.25 -36.19
N THR A 3 -10.33 -35.22 -36.15
CA THR A 3 -9.45 -35.45 -35.00
C THR A 3 -8.50 -34.25 -34.76
N ILE A 4 -7.92 -33.69 -35.82
CA ILE A 4 -7.03 -32.52 -35.74
C ILE A 4 -7.81 -31.30 -35.26
N VAL A 5 -9.01 -31.08 -35.78
CA VAL A 5 -9.88 -29.97 -35.33
C VAL A 5 -10.22 -30.09 -33.86
N ASN A 6 -10.57 -31.30 -33.39
CA ASN A 6 -10.88 -31.53 -31.97
C ASN A 6 -9.65 -31.31 -31.09
N VAL A 7 -8.47 -31.75 -31.50
CA VAL A 7 -7.22 -31.49 -30.75
C VAL A 7 -6.93 -29.99 -30.68
N LEU A 8 -7.04 -29.27 -31.78
CA LEU A 8 -6.83 -27.80 -31.81
C LEU A 8 -7.87 -27.07 -30.96
N ALA A 9 -9.14 -27.51 -30.97
CA ALA A 9 -10.19 -26.94 -30.12
C ALA A 9 -9.88 -27.13 -28.61
N VAL A 10 -9.45 -28.34 -28.23
CA VAL A 10 -9.05 -28.63 -26.84
C VAL A 10 -7.85 -27.79 -26.43
N LEU A 11 -6.81 -27.74 -27.27
CA LEU A 11 -5.62 -26.91 -26.99
C LEU A 11 -6.00 -25.42 -26.91
N GLY A 12 -6.82 -24.93 -27.85
CA GLY A 12 -7.32 -23.55 -27.80
C GLY A 12 -8.12 -23.26 -26.53
N GLY A 13 -8.98 -24.19 -26.12
CA GLY A 13 -9.71 -24.08 -24.85
C GLY A 13 -8.79 -24.05 -23.63
N LEU A 14 -7.80 -24.94 -23.57
CA LEU A 14 -6.82 -24.97 -22.47
C LEU A 14 -6.00 -23.67 -22.38
N LEU A 15 -5.63 -23.09 -23.50
CA LEU A 15 -4.89 -21.81 -23.56
C LEU A 15 -5.79 -20.62 -23.23
N ALA A 16 -7.05 -20.62 -23.68
CA ALA A 16 -7.97 -19.51 -23.45
C ALA A 16 -8.53 -19.47 -22.01
N THR A 17 -8.76 -20.64 -21.39
CA THR A 17 -9.40 -20.74 -20.07
C THR A 17 -8.69 -19.91 -18.98
N PRO A 18 -7.37 -19.94 -18.80
CA PRO A 18 -6.69 -19.12 -17.80
C PRO A 18 -6.91 -17.61 -18.00
N HIS A 19 -6.93 -17.15 -19.26
CA HIS A 19 -7.17 -15.74 -19.58
C HIS A 19 -8.61 -15.33 -19.29
N LEU A 20 -9.60 -16.18 -19.64
CA LEU A 20 -11.00 -15.96 -19.31
C LEU A 20 -11.24 -15.93 -17.79
N CYS A 21 -10.61 -16.84 -17.04
CA CYS A 21 -10.66 -16.84 -15.58
C CYS A 21 -10.04 -15.56 -14.98
N ARG A 22 -8.91 -15.07 -15.54
CA ARG A 22 -8.29 -13.82 -15.12
C ARG A 22 -9.20 -12.61 -15.38
N ILE A 23 -9.84 -12.54 -16.56
CA ILE A 23 -10.79 -11.47 -16.90
C ILE A 23 -12.01 -11.53 -15.98
N ALA A 24 -12.61 -12.69 -15.79
CA ALA A 24 -13.74 -12.87 -14.88
C ALA A 24 -13.39 -12.47 -13.43
N SER A 25 -12.21 -12.88 -12.96
CA SER A 25 -11.67 -12.51 -11.65
C SER A 25 -11.39 -11.01 -11.52
N PHE A 26 -10.98 -10.36 -12.60
CA PHE A 26 -10.78 -8.90 -12.66
C PHE A 26 -12.14 -8.18 -12.58
N VAL A 27 -13.11 -8.57 -13.42
CA VAL A 27 -14.47 -7.99 -13.41
C VAL A 27 -15.11 -8.17 -12.03
N TRP A 28 -15.04 -9.38 -11.48
CA TRP A 28 -15.54 -9.64 -10.14
C TRP A 28 -14.89 -8.71 -9.11
N LEU A 29 -13.56 -8.66 -9.05
CA LEU A 29 -12.83 -7.88 -8.06
C LEU A 29 -13.17 -6.39 -8.10
N TYR A 30 -13.22 -5.81 -9.29
CA TYR A 30 -13.27 -4.35 -9.42
C TYR A 30 -14.69 -3.80 -9.56
N PHE A 31 -15.66 -4.59 -10.06
CA PHE A 31 -16.97 -4.07 -10.42
C PHE A 31 -18.13 -4.77 -9.71
N LEU A 32 -17.98 -6.03 -9.32
CA LEU A 32 -19.08 -6.82 -8.77
C LEU A 32 -18.93 -7.14 -7.28
N ARG A 33 -17.70 -7.28 -6.79
CA ARG A 33 -17.43 -7.64 -5.40
C ARG A 33 -17.83 -6.50 -4.46
N PRO A 34 -18.70 -6.73 -3.46
CA PRO A 34 -19.00 -5.74 -2.44
C PRO A 34 -17.77 -5.52 -1.54
N SER A 35 -17.67 -4.32 -0.95
CA SER A 35 -16.65 -4.05 0.07
C SER A 35 -16.86 -4.94 1.29
N SER A 36 -15.78 -5.51 1.80
CA SER A 36 -15.78 -6.30 3.04
C SER A 36 -15.05 -5.61 4.19
N ILE A 37 -14.88 -4.28 4.11
CA ILE A 37 -14.19 -3.51 5.14
C ILE A 37 -14.81 -3.69 6.54
N ARG A 38 -16.12 -3.83 6.61
CA ARG A 38 -16.87 -3.97 7.87
C ARG A 38 -16.53 -5.25 8.64
N GLN A 39 -16.01 -6.29 8.00
CA GLN A 39 -15.58 -7.51 8.71
C GLN A 39 -14.44 -7.25 9.69
N TYR A 40 -13.73 -6.12 9.53
CA TYR A 40 -12.65 -5.70 10.43
C TYR A 40 -13.13 -4.81 11.58
N LEU A 41 -14.42 -4.44 11.60
CA LEU A 41 -15.06 -3.79 12.75
C LEU A 41 -15.58 -4.85 13.71
N HIS A 42 -14.72 -5.36 14.55
CA HIS A 42 -15.05 -6.39 15.55
C HIS A 42 -14.31 -6.11 16.87
N GLY A 43 -14.66 -6.85 17.90
CA GLY A 43 -14.15 -6.62 19.26
C GLY A 43 -15.13 -5.80 20.11
N PRO A 44 -14.66 -5.16 21.19
CA PRO A 44 -15.51 -4.30 22.01
C PRO A 44 -16.11 -3.16 21.18
N GLN A 45 -17.35 -2.78 21.50
CA GLN A 45 -18.09 -1.76 20.77
C GLN A 45 -17.30 -0.44 20.73
N ASP A 46 -17.22 0.17 19.53
CA ASP A 46 -16.55 1.46 19.23
C ASP A 46 -15.05 1.53 19.59
N SER A 47 -14.39 0.39 19.80
CA SER A 47 -12.99 0.32 20.20
C SER A 47 -12.05 -0.23 19.15
N THR A 48 -12.48 -0.36 17.90
CA THR A 48 -11.66 -0.91 16.82
C THR A 48 -10.78 0.16 16.19
N TYR A 49 -9.49 -0.11 16.11
CA TYR A 49 -8.48 0.82 15.60
C TYR A 49 -7.85 0.35 14.30
N ALA A 50 -7.49 1.35 13.48
CA ALA A 50 -6.62 1.19 12.32
C ALA A 50 -5.34 2.03 12.50
N VAL A 51 -4.17 1.45 12.20
CA VAL A 51 -2.89 2.18 12.18
C VAL A 51 -2.59 2.64 10.76
N VAL A 52 -2.24 3.92 10.57
CA VAL A 52 -1.84 4.46 9.27
C VAL A 52 -0.52 5.19 9.40
N THR A 53 0.53 4.71 8.73
CA THR A 53 1.81 5.41 8.69
C THR A 53 1.89 6.39 7.51
N GLY A 54 2.66 7.49 7.67
CA GLY A 54 2.70 8.55 6.67
C GLY A 54 1.36 9.26 6.50
N ALA A 55 0.62 9.44 7.61
CA ALA A 55 -0.74 9.95 7.60
C ALA A 55 -0.84 11.48 7.55
N THR A 56 0.28 12.21 7.47
CA THR A 56 0.26 13.68 7.43
C THR A 56 -0.09 14.25 6.07
N ASP A 57 -0.16 13.42 5.03
CA ASP A 57 -0.41 13.87 3.67
C ASP A 57 -0.86 12.73 2.72
N GLY A 58 -1.25 13.10 1.51
CA GLY A 58 -1.45 12.20 0.38
C GLY A 58 -2.38 11.03 0.68
N ILE A 59 -1.99 9.84 0.21
CA ILE A 59 -2.75 8.60 0.36
C ILE A 59 -3.00 8.26 1.83
N GLY A 60 -2.00 8.45 2.71
CA GLY A 60 -2.14 8.11 4.13
C GLY A 60 -3.19 8.95 4.83
N LYS A 61 -3.20 10.28 4.62
CA LYS A 61 -4.20 11.19 5.18
C LYS A 61 -5.60 10.87 4.65
N ALA A 62 -5.72 10.64 3.36
CA ALA A 62 -6.99 10.28 2.74
C ALA A 62 -7.52 8.92 3.24
N THR A 63 -6.63 7.93 3.42
CA THR A 63 -6.98 6.61 3.99
C THR A 63 -7.45 6.75 5.44
N ALA A 64 -6.79 7.58 6.25
CA ALA A 64 -7.23 7.86 7.62
C ALA A 64 -8.64 8.47 7.67
N ALA A 65 -8.94 9.44 6.80
CA ALA A 65 -10.28 10.03 6.70
C ALA A 65 -11.33 8.99 6.30
N GLU A 66 -11.02 8.12 5.34
CA GLU A 66 -11.94 7.09 4.88
C GLU A 66 -12.17 5.99 5.94
N LEU A 67 -11.14 5.63 6.72
CA LEU A 67 -11.27 4.72 7.86
C LEU A 67 -12.21 5.28 8.94
N LEU A 68 -12.07 6.57 9.29
CA LEU A 68 -12.97 7.23 10.21
C LEU A 68 -14.42 7.17 9.73
N ARG A 69 -14.70 7.48 8.45
CA ARG A 69 -16.05 7.36 7.86
C ARG A 69 -16.61 5.95 7.93
N ASN A 70 -15.75 4.95 7.85
CA ASN A 70 -16.13 3.54 7.92
C ASN A 70 -16.23 3.00 9.35
N GLY A 71 -16.11 3.84 10.40
CA GLY A 71 -16.36 3.46 11.78
C GLY A 71 -15.12 3.13 12.62
N PHE A 72 -13.92 3.19 12.06
CA PHE A 72 -12.67 2.92 12.79
C PHE A 72 -12.22 4.13 13.59
N ASN A 73 -11.62 3.89 14.75
CA ASN A 73 -10.68 4.81 15.36
C ASN A 73 -9.32 4.69 14.66
N VAL A 74 -8.46 5.70 14.78
CA VAL A 74 -7.19 5.69 14.05
C VAL A 74 -5.98 6.02 14.94
N ILE A 75 -4.85 5.36 14.66
CA ILE A 75 -3.54 5.68 15.19
C ILE A 75 -2.68 6.14 14.01
N LEU A 76 -2.32 7.40 14.00
CA LEU A 76 -1.62 8.05 12.90
C LEU A 76 -0.12 8.12 13.18
N HIS A 77 0.70 8.00 12.15
CA HIS A 77 2.13 8.23 12.24
C HIS A 77 2.58 9.30 11.25
N GLY A 78 3.50 10.15 11.70
CA GLY A 78 4.20 11.14 10.91
C GLY A 78 5.48 11.59 11.59
N ARG A 79 6.32 12.37 10.89
CA ARG A 79 7.60 12.84 11.43
C ARG A 79 7.56 14.23 12.07
N ASN A 80 6.52 15.00 11.81
CA ASN A 80 6.38 16.38 12.29
C ASN A 80 5.12 16.51 13.14
N GLU A 81 5.30 16.79 14.44
CA GLU A 81 4.22 16.87 15.41
C GLU A 81 3.27 18.03 15.13
N THR A 82 3.79 19.20 14.76
CA THR A 82 2.97 20.38 14.46
C THR A 82 2.05 20.11 13.27
N LYS A 83 2.60 19.50 12.19
CA LYS A 83 1.79 19.08 11.03
C LYS A 83 0.78 18.01 11.44
N MET A 84 1.14 17.08 12.33
CA MET A 84 0.24 16.02 12.77
C MET A 84 -0.94 16.58 13.57
N LYS A 85 -0.73 17.50 14.51
CA LYS A 85 -1.80 18.16 15.25
C LYS A 85 -2.82 18.83 14.32
N LYS A 86 -2.32 19.58 13.32
CA LYS A 86 -3.18 20.17 12.28
C LYS A 86 -3.98 19.14 11.50
N VAL A 87 -3.34 18.02 11.12
CA VAL A 87 -4.02 16.93 10.40
C VAL A 87 -5.12 16.29 11.25
N VAL A 88 -4.91 16.10 12.55
CA VAL A 88 -5.95 15.59 13.45
C VAL A 88 -7.18 16.52 13.48
N GLU A 89 -6.96 17.84 13.55
CA GLU A 89 -8.05 18.83 13.48
C GLU A 89 -8.78 18.78 12.13
N GLU A 90 -8.03 18.72 11.03
CA GLU A 90 -8.60 18.62 9.68
C GLU A 90 -9.41 17.32 9.49
N LEU A 91 -8.94 16.19 10.02
CA LEU A 91 -9.66 14.91 9.95
C LEU A 91 -10.98 14.96 10.72
N ARG A 92 -10.97 15.54 11.93
CA ARG A 92 -12.20 15.75 12.72
C ARG A 92 -13.20 16.66 12.02
N ALA A 93 -12.71 17.72 11.35
CA ALA A 93 -13.56 18.61 10.57
C ALA A 93 -14.13 17.94 9.30
N ARG A 94 -13.36 17.04 8.67
CA ARG A 94 -13.78 16.33 7.44
C ARG A 94 -14.77 15.19 7.68
N VAL A 95 -14.86 14.68 8.92
CA VAL A 95 -15.74 13.55 9.31
C VAL A 95 -16.56 13.94 10.53
N PRO A 96 -17.44 14.96 10.41
CA PRO A 96 -18.20 15.50 11.53
C PRO A 96 -19.20 14.51 12.13
N GLU A 97 -19.57 13.47 11.36
CA GLU A 97 -20.41 12.36 11.80
C GLU A 97 -19.72 11.42 12.79
N ARG A 98 -18.40 11.53 12.95
CA ARG A 98 -17.57 10.72 13.86
C ARG A 98 -16.81 11.58 14.87
N LYS A 99 -17.49 12.55 15.49
CA LYS A 99 -16.92 13.42 16.53
C LYS A 99 -16.40 12.66 17.75
N ASP A 100 -16.97 11.50 18.01
CA ASP A 100 -16.64 10.55 19.06
C ASP A 100 -15.42 9.67 18.75
N ALA A 101 -14.95 9.65 17.50
CA ALA A 101 -13.82 8.82 17.12
C ALA A 101 -12.55 9.21 17.87
N ASP A 102 -11.86 8.19 18.41
CA ASP A 102 -10.55 8.38 19.01
C ASP A 102 -9.47 8.45 17.92
N VAL A 103 -8.80 9.60 17.86
CA VAL A 103 -7.71 9.86 16.91
C VAL A 103 -6.43 10.07 17.69
N ARG A 104 -5.57 9.07 17.69
CA ARG A 104 -4.26 9.07 18.35
C ARG A 104 -3.15 9.20 17.32
N TYR A 105 -1.94 9.54 17.77
CA TYR A 105 -0.79 9.59 16.89
C TYR A 105 0.52 9.35 17.64
N PHE A 106 1.54 8.93 16.90
CA PHE A 106 2.93 8.91 17.35
C PHE A 106 3.83 9.57 16.32
N ILE A 107 4.96 10.11 16.80
CA ILE A 107 5.93 10.82 15.98
C ILE A 107 7.20 10.01 15.91
N ALA A 108 7.64 9.74 14.69
CA ALA A 108 8.91 9.09 14.41
C ALA A 108 9.41 9.50 13.02
N ASP A 109 10.72 9.61 12.82
CA ASP A 109 11.28 9.78 11.49
C ASP A 109 11.57 8.40 10.87
N ALA A 110 10.74 7.99 9.93
CA ALA A 110 10.87 6.70 9.26
C ALA A 110 12.17 6.56 8.44
N SER A 111 12.84 7.66 8.10
CA SER A 111 14.12 7.65 7.38
C SER A 111 15.32 7.48 8.32
N ALA A 112 15.15 7.81 9.61
CA ALA A 112 16.19 7.60 10.61
C ALA A 112 16.25 6.14 11.07
N GLY A 113 17.44 5.61 11.29
CA GLY A 113 17.65 4.31 11.91
C GLY A 113 17.65 4.38 13.45
N GLY A 114 17.74 3.22 14.10
CA GLY A 114 17.99 3.12 15.55
C GLY A 114 16.79 3.42 16.45
N GLN A 115 15.57 3.38 15.93
CA GLN A 115 14.35 3.64 16.69
C GLN A 115 13.99 2.47 17.61
N ASP A 116 13.51 2.77 18.81
CA ASP A 116 12.92 1.80 19.73
C ASP A 116 11.43 1.58 19.37
N PHE A 117 11.17 0.64 18.47
CA PHE A 117 9.83 0.34 18.02
C PHE A 117 8.93 -0.23 19.13
N ALA A 118 9.49 -0.92 20.12
CA ALA A 118 8.71 -1.42 21.25
C ALA A 118 8.17 -0.24 22.08
N LYS A 119 9.00 0.75 22.34
CA LYS A 119 8.60 2.00 23.02
C LYS A 119 7.59 2.81 22.20
N LEU A 120 7.73 2.85 20.87
CA LEU A 120 6.79 3.57 20.00
C LEU A 120 5.37 3.00 20.05
N VAL A 121 5.22 1.67 20.15
CA VAL A 121 3.89 1.03 20.15
C VAL A 121 3.34 0.81 21.56
N GLU A 122 4.13 0.94 22.61
CA GLU A 122 3.74 0.69 23.98
C GLU A 122 2.47 1.44 24.45
N PRO A 123 2.27 2.75 24.11
CA PRO A 123 1.03 3.47 24.50
C PRO A 123 -0.24 2.93 23.85
N TYR A 124 -0.13 2.07 22.84
CA TYR A 124 -1.24 1.55 22.03
C TYR A 124 -1.41 0.04 22.18
N ARG A 125 -0.57 -0.63 22.98
CA ARG A 125 -0.50 -2.09 23.05
C ARG A 125 -1.81 -2.77 23.45
N ASP A 126 -2.65 -2.09 24.24
CA ASP A 126 -3.90 -2.65 24.75
C ASP A 126 -5.11 -2.32 23.84
N LEU A 127 -4.89 -1.55 22.77
CA LEU A 127 -5.93 -1.21 21.82
C LEU A 127 -6.24 -2.38 20.88
N HIS A 128 -7.50 -2.49 20.48
CA HIS A 128 -7.95 -3.52 19.54
C HIS A 128 -7.69 -3.08 18.09
N VAL A 129 -6.50 -3.39 17.55
CA VAL A 129 -6.07 -3.03 16.20
C VAL A 129 -6.40 -4.15 15.23
N THR A 130 -7.20 -3.87 14.20
CA THR A 130 -7.63 -4.84 13.18
C THR A 130 -7.13 -4.53 11.79
N LEU A 131 -6.70 -3.28 11.54
CA LEU A 131 -6.15 -2.85 10.26
C LEU A 131 -4.83 -2.10 10.46
N VAL A 132 -3.86 -2.39 9.60
CA VAL A 132 -2.60 -1.63 9.54
C VAL A 132 -2.32 -1.27 8.08
N TYR A 133 -2.01 0.01 7.85
CA TYR A 133 -1.55 0.52 6.56
C TYR A 133 -0.14 1.09 6.73
N HIS A 134 0.86 0.28 6.38
CA HIS A 134 2.25 0.74 6.26
C HIS A 134 2.37 1.56 4.98
N ASN A 135 1.95 2.83 5.06
CA ASN A 135 1.86 3.71 3.90
C ASN A 135 3.09 4.63 3.77
N VAL A 136 3.83 4.87 4.87
CA VAL A 136 5.03 5.71 4.81
C VAL A 136 6.02 5.17 3.78
N GLY A 137 6.57 6.07 2.97
CA GLY A 137 7.52 5.74 1.94
C GLY A 137 7.65 6.90 0.94
N GLY A 138 8.63 6.83 0.09
CA GLY A 138 8.86 7.82 -0.96
C GLY A 138 10.12 7.55 -1.76
N GLY A 139 10.13 7.99 -3.01
CA GLY A 139 11.31 8.05 -3.85
C GLY A 139 12.01 9.39 -3.69
N ASP A 140 13.14 9.51 -4.34
CA ASP A 140 13.94 10.74 -4.45
C ASP A 140 14.02 11.11 -5.93
N MET A 141 13.48 12.27 -6.30
CA MET A 141 13.44 12.77 -7.67
C MET A 141 14.68 13.61 -8.03
N SER A 142 15.77 13.55 -7.26
CA SER A 142 17.03 14.26 -7.55
C SER A 142 17.63 13.87 -8.91
N GLY A 143 17.33 12.66 -9.39
CA GLY A 143 17.89 12.11 -10.63
C GLY A 143 19.34 11.67 -10.50
N GLN A 144 19.89 11.59 -9.28
CA GLN A 144 21.26 11.14 -9.01
C GLN A 144 21.46 9.68 -9.42
N ARG A 145 22.66 9.38 -9.92
CA ARG A 145 23.14 8.01 -10.11
C ARG A 145 23.44 7.37 -8.78
N LEU A 146 23.56 6.05 -8.73
CA LEU A 146 23.86 5.34 -7.48
C LEU A 146 25.22 5.73 -6.91
N ASP A 147 26.21 5.90 -7.76
CA ASP A 147 27.58 6.31 -7.43
C ASP A 147 27.72 7.79 -7.02
N GLU A 148 26.69 8.58 -7.26
CA GLU A 148 26.58 10.00 -6.84
C GLU A 148 25.88 10.17 -5.48
N ARG A 149 25.24 9.11 -4.96
CA ARG A 149 24.51 9.16 -3.69
C ARG A 149 25.45 8.94 -2.52
N THR A 150 25.20 9.65 -1.42
CA THR A 150 25.90 9.36 -0.16
C THR A 150 25.33 8.09 0.49
N GLU A 151 26.14 7.44 1.33
CA GLU A 151 25.69 6.28 2.11
C GLU A 151 24.50 6.63 3.01
N GLU A 152 24.49 7.82 3.61
CA GLU A 152 23.40 8.31 4.47
C GLU A 152 22.08 8.42 3.68
N ASN A 153 22.14 8.91 2.42
CA ASN A 153 20.96 8.97 1.56
C ASN A 153 20.43 7.57 1.24
N ILE A 154 21.33 6.62 0.93
CA ILE A 154 20.96 5.22 0.67
C ILE A 154 20.35 4.59 1.92
N HIS A 155 20.98 4.74 3.10
CA HIS A 155 20.43 4.25 4.36
C HIS A 155 19.06 4.85 4.68
N SER A 156 18.89 6.15 4.47
CA SER A 156 17.63 6.86 4.67
C SER A 156 16.51 6.28 3.78
N LEU A 157 16.81 6.04 2.49
CA LEU A 157 15.84 5.43 1.56
C LEU A 157 15.48 3.99 1.94
N VAL A 158 16.46 3.19 2.38
CA VAL A 158 16.23 1.80 2.84
C VAL A 158 15.43 1.79 4.13
N ASN A 159 15.77 2.64 5.11
CA ASN A 159 15.01 2.77 6.35
C ASN A 159 13.55 3.13 6.05
N LEU A 160 13.33 4.18 5.25
CA LEU A 160 12.00 4.70 4.93
C LEU A 160 11.11 3.66 4.24
N ASN A 161 11.66 2.94 3.26
CA ASN A 161 10.86 2.09 2.35
C ASN A 161 10.88 0.60 2.69
N ALA A 162 11.75 0.15 3.59
CA ALA A 162 11.90 -1.27 3.92
C ALA A 162 11.95 -1.53 5.44
N LEU A 163 12.90 -0.93 6.15
CA LEU A 163 13.19 -1.31 7.54
C LEU A 163 12.15 -0.74 8.53
N PHE A 164 11.71 0.51 8.36
CA PHE A 164 10.71 1.10 9.24
C PHE A 164 9.38 0.31 9.21
N PRO A 165 8.77 0.02 8.05
CA PRO A 165 7.56 -0.79 8.02
C PRO A 165 7.78 -2.22 8.53
N LEU A 166 8.95 -2.83 8.28
CA LEU A 166 9.30 -4.16 8.81
C LEU A 166 9.32 -4.16 10.34
N PHE A 167 10.10 -3.27 10.96
CA PHE A 167 10.28 -3.26 12.41
C PHE A 167 9.03 -2.79 13.16
N LEU A 168 8.30 -1.83 12.60
CA LEU A 168 7.01 -1.43 13.16
C LEU A 168 6.00 -2.59 13.12
N ASN A 169 5.93 -3.32 12.00
CA ASN A 169 5.08 -4.50 11.89
C ASN A 169 5.48 -5.56 12.94
N ARG A 170 6.78 -5.83 13.08
CA ARG A 170 7.29 -6.77 14.09
C ARG A 170 6.85 -6.37 15.50
N ALA A 171 6.90 -5.08 15.84
CA ALA A 171 6.47 -4.60 17.16
C ALA A 171 4.95 -4.71 17.38
N LEU A 172 4.15 -4.48 16.33
CA LEU A 172 2.68 -4.60 16.39
C LEU A 172 2.18 -6.05 16.37
N LEU A 173 2.94 -7.00 15.83
CA LEU A 173 2.46 -8.36 15.55
C LEU A 173 1.87 -9.10 16.75
N PRO A 174 2.44 -9.04 17.98
CA PRO A 174 1.82 -9.66 19.15
C PRO A 174 0.42 -9.11 19.47
N GLN A 175 0.20 -7.80 19.28
CA GLN A 175 -1.09 -7.14 19.45
C GLN A 175 -2.07 -7.57 18.36
N LEU A 176 -1.65 -7.61 17.10
CA LEU A 176 -2.47 -8.02 15.97
C LEU A 176 -2.97 -9.46 16.13
N ARG A 177 -2.10 -10.39 16.57
CA ARG A 177 -2.50 -11.77 16.88
C ARG A 177 -3.50 -11.85 18.05
N ARG A 178 -3.41 -10.96 19.04
CA ARG A 178 -4.45 -10.87 20.10
C ARG A 178 -5.78 -10.40 19.54
N SER A 179 -5.78 -9.35 18.71
CA SER A 179 -6.99 -8.86 18.04
C SER A 179 -7.61 -9.92 17.14
N ALA A 180 -6.79 -10.71 16.48
CA ALA A 180 -7.23 -11.78 15.58
C ALA A 180 -8.01 -12.90 16.25
N LYS A 181 -7.97 -13.01 17.58
CA LYS A 181 -8.81 -13.96 18.35
C LYS A 181 -10.31 -13.62 18.28
N SER A 182 -10.65 -12.36 18.00
CA SER A 182 -12.04 -11.88 17.93
C SER A 182 -12.58 -11.77 16.49
N GLY A 183 -11.72 -11.86 15.48
CA GLY A 183 -12.09 -11.72 14.07
C GLY A 183 -10.87 -11.43 13.19
N PRO A 184 -11.04 -11.24 11.87
CA PRO A 184 -9.95 -11.09 10.94
C PRO A 184 -9.15 -9.80 11.16
N VAL A 185 -7.84 -9.88 10.96
CA VAL A 185 -6.90 -8.76 10.98
C VAL A 185 -6.19 -8.67 9.64
N LEU A 186 -6.01 -7.46 9.11
CA LEU A 186 -5.35 -7.23 7.83
C LEU A 186 -4.25 -6.17 7.95
N VAL A 187 -3.06 -6.55 7.55
CA VAL A 187 -1.91 -5.65 7.40
C VAL A 187 -1.67 -5.38 5.92
N ASN A 188 -1.66 -4.10 5.56
CA ASN A 188 -1.41 -3.65 4.20
C ASN A 188 -0.05 -2.96 4.12
N PHE A 189 0.83 -3.44 3.24
CA PHE A 189 2.03 -2.70 2.86
C PHE A 189 1.74 -1.92 1.58
N VAL A 190 1.82 -0.59 1.65
CA VAL A 190 1.64 0.28 0.49
C VAL A 190 2.92 0.25 -0.35
N GLY A 191 2.84 -0.54 -1.39
CA GLY A 191 3.90 -0.77 -2.34
C GLY A 191 3.86 0.18 -3.54
N SER A 192 4.49 -0.23 -4.62
CA SER A 192 4.52 0.53 -5.88
C SER A 192 4.73 -0.42 -7.05
N VAL A 193 4.21 -0.05 -8.22
CA VAL A 193 4.60 -0.68 -9.50
C VAL A 193 6.08 -0.49 -9.82
N ALA A 194 6.74 0.48 -9.19
CA ALA A 194 8.18 0.66 -9.32
C ALA A 194 8.98 -0.57 -8.86
N GLY A 195 8.43 -1.38 -7.93
CA GLY A 195 9.03 -2.66 -7.56
C GLY A 195 9.03 -3.70 -8.67
N ASP A 196 8.13 -3.58 -9.65
CA ASP A 196 8.07 -4.46 -10.82
C ASP A 196 8.99 -3.99 -11.95
N ILE A 197 8.99 -2.67 -12.22
CA ILE A 197 9.62 -2.09 -13.41
C ILE A 197 11.00 -1.48 -13.16
N ALA A 198 11.40 -1.34 -11.89
CA ALA A 198 12.69 -0.79 -11.47
C ALA A 198 13.13 0.46 -12.28
N PRO A 199 12.37 1.59 -12.22
CA PRO A 199 12.62 2.74 -13.08
C PRO A 199 14.06 3.27 -12.89
N PRO A 200 14.71 3.79 -13.94
CA PRO A 200 16.03 4.40 -13.81
C PRO A 200 16.06 5.50 -12.74
N ARG A 201 17.19 5.63 -12.04
CA ARG A 201 17.40 6.61 -10.94
C ARG A 201 16.61 6.34 -9.65
N LEU A 202 15.70 5.35 -9.65
CA LEU A 202 14.93 4.93 -8.47
C LEU A 202 15.31 3.53 -7.97
N ALA A 203 16.48 3.01 -8.29
CA ALA A 203 16.86 1.62 -7.99
C ALA A 203 16.70 1.25 -6.50
N VAL A 204 17.17 2.09 -5.57
CA VAL A 204 17.06 1.83 -4.12
C VAL A 204 15.60 1.83 -3.66
N TYR A 205 14.80 2.79 -4.16
CA TYR A 205 13.37 2.84 -3.89
C TYR A 205 12.64 1.60 -4.43
N ALA A 206 12.89 1.26 -5.68
CA ALA A 206 12.30 0.09 -6.34
C ALA A 206 12.64 -1.21 -5.61
N ALA A 207 13.92 -1.38 -5.21
CA ALA A 207 14.37 -2.51 -4.41
C ALA A 207 13.63 -2.58 -3.05
N GLY A 208 13.43 -1.43 -2.37
CA GLY A 208 12.64 -1.35 -1.14
C GLY A 208 11.17 -1.78 -1.35
N LYS A 209 10.57 -1.41 -2.49
CA LYS A 209 9.19 -1.83 -2.81
C LYS A 209 9.11 -3.32 -3.19
N GLY A 210 10.10 -3.86 -3.89
CA GLY A 210 10.23 -5.31 -4.13
C GLY A 210 10.45 -6.10 -2.83
N PHE A 211 11.26 -5.57 -1.90
CA PHE A 211 11.42 -6.12 -0.56
C PHE A 211 10.07 -6.25 0.17
N LEU A 212 9.25 -5.19 0.19
CA LEU A 212 7.94 -5.22 0.83
C LEU A 212 6.99 -6.24 0.20
N GLU A 213 7.03 -6.44 -1.11
CA GLU A 213 6.19 -7.45 -1.79
C GLU A 213 6.57 -8.87 -1.33
N SER A 214 7.88 -9.18 -1.35
CA SER A 214 8.39 -10.46 -0.89
C SER A 214 8.11 -10.69 0.60
N LEU A 215 8.35 -9.67 1.43
CA LEU A 215 8.05 -9.69 2.87
C LEU A 215 6.57 -9.96 3.14
N THR A 216 5.67 -9.27 2.42
CA THR A 216 4.21 -9.47 2.55
C THR A 216 3.83 -10.93 2.34
N ARG A 217 4.39 -11.55 1.29
CA ARG A 217 4.11 -12.95 0.97
C ARG A 217 4.67 -13.91 2.03
N GLY A 218 5.88 -13.65 2.51
CA GLY A 218 6.51 -14.46 3.57
C GLY A 218 5.71 -14.41 4.86
N LEU A 219 5.39 -13.21 5.34
CA LEU A 219 4.61 -13.02 6.56
C LEU A 219 3.20 -13.62 6.45
N ASP A 220 2.52 -13.49 5.30
CA ASP A 220 1.21 -14.13 5.11
C ASP A 220 1.32 -15.67 5.13
N ASN A 221 2.41 -16.24 4.62
CA ASN A 221 2.66 -17.69 4.72
C ASN A 221 2.90 -18.11 6.16
N ASP A 222 3.72 -17.37 6.93
CA ASP A 222 3.98 -17.67 8.34
C ASP A 222 2.68 -17.68 9.14
N GLU A 223 1.85 -16.64 9.00
CA GLU A 223 0.59 -16.51 9.75
C GLU A 223 -0.51 -17.48 9.30
N GLN A 224 -0.40 -18.08 8.12
CA GLN A 224 -1.41 -19.01 7.59
C GLN A 224 -1.05 -20.48 7.75
N PHE A 225 0.22 -20.82 7.55
CA PHE A 225 0.64 -22.21 7.34
C PHE A 225 1.63 -22.72 8.37
N PHE A 226 2.21 -21.81 9.19
CA PHE A 226 3.16 -22.20 10.23
C PHE A 226 2.49 -22.06 11.59
N ASP A 227 2.51 -23.11 12.42
CA ASP A 227 1.85 -23.21 13.73
C ASP A 227 0.31 -23.00 13.70
N GLY A 228 -0.33 -23.14 12.52
CA GLY A 228 -1.76 -22.93 12.30
C GLY A 228 -2.13 -21.47 12.00
N PRO A 229 -3.34 -21.22 11.46
CA PRO A 229 -3.76 -19.89 11.08
C PRO A 229 -3.99 -18.99 12.30
N THR A 230 -3.27 -17.87 12.36
CA THR A 230 -3.40 -16.89 13.46
C THR A 230 -4.59 -15.95 13.31
N GLY A 231 -5.18 -15.84 12.11
CA GLY A 231 -6.21 -14.86 11.75
C GLY A 231 -5.65 -13.53 11.24
N VAL A 232 -4.32 -13.33 11.30
CA VAL A 232 -3.66 -12.16 10.69
C VAL A 232 -3.35 -12.46 9.22
N ARG A 233 -3.72 -11.54 8.34
CA ARG A 233 -3.46 -11.61 6.90
C ARG A 233 -2.64 -10.42 6.43
N TYR A 234 -1.92 -10.61 5.34
CA TYR A 234 -1.08 -9.58 4.75
C TYR A 234 -1.45 -9.33 3.28
N CYS A 235 -1.41 -8.05 2.88
CA CYS A 235 -1.66 -7.65 1.50
C CYS A 235 -0.66 -6.56 1.05
N TYR A 236 -0.05 -6.74 -0.11
CA TYR A 236 0.74 -5.72 -0.79
C TYR A 236 -0.17 -4.91 -1.71
N LEU A 237 -0.23 -3.61 -1.50
CA LEU A 237 -0.99 -2.68 -2.33
C LEU A 237 -0.06 -2.12 -3.42
N ALA A 238 -0.20 -2.60 -4.64
CA ALA A 238 0.63 -2.16 -5.75
C ALA A 238 0.08 -0.84 -6.33
N VAL A 239 0.73 0.27 -6.01
CA VAL A 239 0.31 1.63 -6.33
C VAL A 239 1.07 2.14 -7.55
N ALA A 240 0.36 2.69 -8.55
CA ALA A 240 0.95 3.49 -9.62
C ALA A 240 0.83 5.00 -9.28
N ALA A 241 0.76 5.87 -10.26
CA ALA A 241 0.66 7.31 -10.02
C ALA A 241 -0.67 7.68 -9.33
N VAL A 242 -0.58 8.41 -8.22
CA VAL A 242 -1.71 9.02 -7.50
C VAL A 242 -1.38 10.49 -7.31
N HIS A 243 -2.34 11.36 -7.58
CA HIS A 243 -2.15 12.79 -7.40
C HIS A 243 -1.99 13.13 -5.91
N SER A 244 -0.91 13.84 -5.59
CA SER A 244 -0.64 14.38 -4.26
C SER A 244 -0.01 15.76 -4.41
N ASP A 245 -0.52 16.75 -3.69
CA ASP A 245 -0.06 18.14 -3.77
C ASP A 245 1.37 18.33 -3.27
N ASN A 246 1.86 17.43 -2.41
CA ASN A 246 3.21 17.51 -1.84
C ASN A 246 4.22 16.56 -2.52
N HIS A 247 3.93 16.09 -3.71
CA HIS A 247 4.92 15.33 -4.50
C HIS A 247 5.93 16.32 -5.11
N GLU A 248 7.23 15.99 -5.10
CA GLU A 248 8.30 16.83 -5.67
C GLU A 248 8.08 17.16 -7.16
N ALA A 249 7.39 16.28 -7.88
CA ALA A 249 6.89 16.50 -9.25
C ALA A 249 5.40 16.15 -9.25
N PRO A 250 4.48 17.10 -8.95
CA PRO A 250 3.06 16.85 -8.92
C PRO A 250 2.55 16.38 -10.29
N ILE A 251 1.88 15.24 -10.29
CA ILE A 251 1.26 14.68 -11.49
C ILE A 251 -0.21 15.09 -11.48
N ALA A 252 -0.68 15.76 -12.55
CA ALA A 252 -2.08 16.18 -12.67
C ALA A 252 -3.03 14.97 -12.59
N THR A 253 -4.22 15.22 -12.05
CA THR A 253 -5.28 14.21 -12.02
C THR A 253 -5.69 13.80 -13.44
N SER A 254 -5.87 12.53 -13.66
CA SER A 254 -6.30 11.96 -14.93
C SER A 254 -7.03 10.63 -14.70
N PHE A 255 -7.45 10.00 -15.77
CA PHE A 255 -8.01 8.66 -15.73
C PHE A 255 -7.03 7.63 -15.12
N THR A 256 -5.74 7.77 -15.36
CA THR A 256 -4.68 6.90 -14.81
C THR A 256 -4.11 7.39 -13.49
N THR A 257 -4.42 8.63 -13.09
CA THR A 257 -3.87 9.28 -11.89
C THR A 257 -5.02 9.80 -11.03
N PRO A 258 -5.65 8.94 -10.20
CA PRO A 258 -6.75 9.33 -9.33
C PRO A 258 -6.29 10.29 -8.23
N THR A 259 -7.23 11.05 -7.62
CA THR A 259 -6.97 11.79 -6.39
C THR A 259 -6.74 10.84 -5.21
N CYS A 260 -6.09 11.32 -4.15
CA CYS A 260 -5.87 10.54 -2.93
C CYS A 260 -7.16 10.05 -2.29
N GLU A 261 -8.23 10.86 -2.31
CA GLU A 261 -9.53 10.48 -1.74
C GLU A 261 -10.18 9.33 -2.51
N ARG A 262 -10.19 9.43 -3.84
CA ARG A 262 -10.70 8.34 -4.69
C ARG A 262 -9.90 7.06 -4.50
N PHE A 263 -8.58 7.21 -4.39
CA PHE A 263 -7.69 6.07 -4.21
C PHE A 263 -7.86 5.43 -2.83
N ALA A 264 -8.00 6.21 -1.76
CA ALA A 264 -8.26 5.73 -0.40
C ALA A 264 -9.56 4.92 -0.32
N LYS A 265 -10.64 5.39 -0.96
CA LYS A 265 -11.87 4.62 -1.08
C LYS A 265 -11.63 3.27 -1.77
N CYS A 266 -10.88 3.27 -2.87
CA CYS A 266 -10.52 2.03 -3.56
C CYS A 266 -9.69 1.08 -2.68
N ILE A 267 -8.79 1.59 -1.82
CA ILE A 267 -8.04 0.80 -0.85
C ILE A 267 -9.01 0.05 0.08
N LEU A 268 -9.96 0.75 0.70
CA LEU A 268 -10.90 0.16 1.63
C LEU A 268 -11.87 -0.81 0.93
N ASP A 269 -12.32 -0.50 -0.28
CA ASP A 269 -13.18 -1.38 -1.08
C ASP A 269 -12.50 -2.72 -1.42
N ARG A 270 -11.16 -2.75 -1.49
CA ARG A 270 -10.38 -3.97 -1.76
C ARG A 270 -9.88 -4.68 -0.51
N ALA A 271 -10.07 -4.08 0.68
CA ALA A 271 -9.72 -4.75 1.93
C ALA A 271 -10.44 -6.11 2.03
N GLY A 272 -9.69 -7.14 2.42
CA GLY A 272 -10.25 -8.50 2.55
C GLY A 272 -10.65 -9.18 1.23
N CYS A 273 -10.09 -8.76 0.09
CA CYS A 273 -10.36 -9.40 -1.20
C CYS A 273 -9.73 -10.80 -1.37
N GLY A 274 -9.00 -11.29 -0.36
CA GLY A 274 -8.34 -12.60 -0.38
C GLY A 274 -7.03 -12.64 -1.19
N ARG A 275 -6.63 -11.53 -1.81
CA ARG A 275 -5.38 -11.47 -2.57
C ARG A 275 -4.23 -10.95 -1.71
N ARG A 276 -3.04 -11.55 -1.85
CA ARG A 276 -1.79 -11.09 -1.21
C ARG A 276 -1.17 -9.88 -1.90
N ARG A 277 -1.59 -9.61 -3.13
CA ARG A 277 -1.22 -8.45 -3.93
C ARG A 277 -2.44 -7.95 -4.67
N VAL A 278 -2.68 -6.66 -4.61
CA VAL A 278 -3.76 -6.01 -5.35
C VAL A 278 -3.39 -4.58 -5.71
N ALA A 279 -3.76 -4.15 -6.92
CA ALA A 279 -3.82 -2.73 -7.25
C ALA A 279 -5.20 -2.22 -6.78
N PRO A 280 -5.32 -1.30 -5.83
CA PRO A 280 -6.63 -0.86 -5.35
C PRO A 280 -7.50 -0.25 -6.46
N TYR A 281 -6.92 0.57 -7.32
CA TYR A 281 -7.59 1.23 -8.42
C TYR A 281 -7.56 0.35 -9.68
N TRP A 282 -8.70 0.12 -10.31
CA TRP A 282 -8.85 -0.85 -11.40
C TRP A 282 -7.97 -0.54 -12.63
N VAL A 283 -7.77 0.74 -12.94
CA VAL A 283 -6.89 1.16 -14.05
C VAL A 283 -5.45 0.75 -13.77
N HIS A 284 -4.98 0.94 -12.52
CA HIS A 284 -3.67 0.45 -12.09
C HIS A 284 -3.57 -1.08 -12.21
N GLY A 285 -4.66 -1.78 -11.91
CA GLY A 285 -4.73 -3.24 -12.10
C GLY A 285 -4.59 -3.66 -13.57
N MET A 286 -5.22 -2.96 -14.50
CA MET A 286 -5.04 -3.16 -15.94
C MET A 286 -3.63 -2.85 -16.40
N MET A 287 -3.06 -1.72 -15.97
CA MET A 287 -1.68 -1.34 -16.30
C MET A 287 -0.68 -2.40 -15.83
N GLN A 288 -0.83 -2.89 -14.59
CA GLN A 288 0.03 -3.94 -14.07
C GLN A 288 -0.10 -5.26 -14.83
N TYR A 289 -1.32 -5.65 -15.19
CA TYR A 289 -1.51 -6.84 -16.03
C TYR A 289 -0.76 -6.68 -17.36
N PHE A 290 -0.90 -5.53 -18.00
CA PHE A 290 -0.19 -5.26 -19.26
C PHE A 290 1.34 -5.30 -19.08
N ILE A 291 1.87 -4.65 -18.06
CA ILE A 291 3.31 -4.59 -17.77
C ILE A 291 3.88 -5.99 -17.49
N ARG A 292 3.19 -6.80 -16.69
CA ARG A 292 3.75 -8.08 -16.23
C ARG A 292 3.52 -9.27 -17.17
N GLU A 293 2.43 -9.21 -17.96
CA GLU A 293 1.97 -10.38 -18.71
C GLU A 293 1.99 -10.17 -20.23
N VAL A 294 2.05 -8.94 -20.71
CA VAL A 294 1.88 -8.61 -22.12
C VAL A 294 3.09 -7.88 -22.70
N ALA A 295 3.55 -6.84 -22.03
CA ALA A 295 4.67 -6.03 -22.51
C ALA A 295 6.00 -6.76 -22.28
N GLY A 296 6.88 -6.74 -23.28
CA GLY A 296 8.26 -7.19 -23.10
C GLY A 296 9.08 -6.16 -22.32
N ASP A 297 10.08 -6.65 -21.56
CA ASP A 297 10.90 -5.82 -20.66
C ASP A 297 11.48 -4.59 -21.38
N GLY A 298 11.98 -4.71 -22.59
CA GLY A 298 12.57 -3.58 -23.33
C GLY A 298 11.57 -2.45 -23.65
N VAL A 299 10.28 -2.76 -23.80
CA VAL A 299 9.22 -1.74 -24.00
C VAL A 299 8.94 -1.03 -22.69
N VAL A 300 8.83 -1.78 -21.59
CA VAL A 300 8.59 -1.26 -20.25
C VAL A 300 9.75 -0.40 -19.78
N ASP A 301 10.98 -0.87 -19.95
CA ASP A 301 12.20 -0.16 -19.56
C ASP A 301 12.34 1.17 -20.30
N LYS A 302 12.11 1.18 -21.61
CA LYS A 302 12.15 2.41 -22.41
C LYS A 302 11.09 3.41 -21.97
N ALA A 303 9.84 2.96 -21.83
CA ALA A 303 8.74 3.83 -21.41
C ALA A 303 8.97 4.39 -19.99
N SER A 304 9.48 3.56 -19.05
CA SER A 304 9.80 4.01 -17.70
C SER A 304 10.96 5.01 -17.67
N ALA A 305 11.97 4.84 -18.54
CA ALA A 305 13.08 5.76 -18.67
C ALA A 305 12.63 7.14 -19.19
N GLU A 306 11.79 7.16 -20.23
CA GLU A 306 11.21 8.41 -20.78
C GLU A 306 10.37 9.14 -19.73
N GLN A 307 9.51 8.41 -18.99
CA GLN A 307 8.71 8.97 -17.91
C GLN A 307 9.58 9.56 -16.80
N MET A 308 10.61 8.84 -16.34
CA MET A 308 11.51 9.32 -15.29
C MET A 308 12.29 10.56 -15.71
N GLN A 309 12.74 10.63 -16.95
CA GLN A 309 13.41 11.81 -17.47
C GLN A 309 12.49 13.05 -17.44
N GLY A 310 11.21 12.88 -17.76
CA GLY A 310 10.19 13.92 -17.63
C GLY A 310 10.01 14.39 -16.19
N LEU A 311 9.81 13.47 -15.25
CA LEU A 311 9.60 13.75 -13.82
C LEU A 311 10.80 14.46 -13.19
N ILE A 312 12.03 13.99 -13.45
CA ILE A 312 13.26 14.62 -12.96
C ILE A 312 13.41 16.05 -13.53
N THR A 313 13.06 16.24 -14.79
CA THR A 313 13.12 17.56 -15.42
C THR A 313 12.11 18.53 -14.79
N GLN A 314 10.90 18.07 -14.47
CA GLN A 314 9.88 18.86 -13.76
C GLN A 314 10.33 19.20 -12.34
N ALA A 315 10.82 18.21 -11.57
CA ALA A 315 11.31 18.45 -10.22
C ALA A 315 12.45 19.50 -10.17
N LYS A 316 13.39 19.46 -11.14
CA LYS A 316 14.47 20.45 -11.25
C LYS A 316 14.01 21.86 -11.61
N LYS A 317 12.87 21.99 -12.27
CA LYS A 317 12.29 23.30 -12.62
C LYS A 317 11.45 23.91 -11.50
N GLY A 318 11.17 23.16 -10.44
CA GLY A 318 10.32 23.59 -9.34
C GLY A 318 8.84 23.79 -9.76
N ILE A 319 8.43 23.06 -10.79
CA ILE A 319 7.08 23.13 -11.38
C ILE A 319 6.30 21.89 -10.93
#